data_698c2155b607ada128e4a1374e59c24c
#
_entry.id   698c2155b607ada128e4a1374e59c24c
#
_cell.length_a   1.000
_cell.length_b   1.000
_cell.length_c   1.000
_cell.angle_alpha   90.00
_cell.angle_beta   90.00
_cell.angle_gamma   90.00
#
_symmetry.space_group_name_H-M   'P 1'
#
loop_
_entity.id
_entity.type
_entity.pdbx_description
1 polymer ?
#
loop_
_entity_poly.entity_id
_entity_poly.type
_entity_poly.pdbx_seq_one_letter_code
_entity_poly.pdbx_strand_id
1 'polypeptide(L)'
;NPEKNHIKNEIKEICAKYSLERLPRNSEILSSATEEQFSKLQKILLKKPVKSASGVTVIAIMPKPFACPHGRCTFCPGGVEVNTPNSYTGKEPVTLSAIENDYEPEIQIKRKIEQLIAFGHDPTKLELVIVGGTFLFMPDDYQRNFIKSCYDAINGFKSNSLEDAKTNNEKAKMRNVGFTIETKPDYCQQKHVDMMLDYGTTRVEIGVQSL
;
A
#
# COMPACT_ATOMS: atom_id res chain seq x y z
N ASN A 1 25.20 12.88 -5.64
CA ASN A 1 25.59 11.83 -6.57
C ASN A 1 25.91 12.48 -7.92
N PRO A 2 27.16 12.43 -8.41
CA PRO A 2 27.61 13.07 -9.66
C PRO A 2 26.79 12.62 -10.88
N GLU A 3 26.53 11.33 -11.02
CA GLU A 3 25.76 10.76 -12.13
C GLU A 3 24.33 11.31 -12.18
N LYS A 4 23.67 11.47 -11.02
CA LYS A 4 22.32 12.01 -10.95
C LYS A 4 22.25 13.47 -11.38
N ASN A 5 23.29 14.26 -11.09
CA ASN A 5 23.39 15.65 -11.50
C ASN A 5 23.69 15.76 -13.00
N HIS A 6 24.55 14.89 -13.53
CA HIS A 6 24.85 14.82 -14.96
C HIS A 6 23.59 14.54 -15.77
N ILE A 7 22.87 13.46 -15.45
CA ILE A 7 21.60 13.12 -16.13
C ILE A 7 20.57 14.25 -16.04
N LYS A 8 20.45 14.94 -14.90
CA LYS A 8 19.55 16.09 -14.79
C LYS A 8 19.91 17.23 -15.73
N ASN A 9 21.18 17.50 -15.94
CA ASN A 9 21.63 18.54 -16.86
C ASN A 9 21.37 18.13 -18.31
N GLU A 10 21.67 16.89 -18.69
CA GLU A 10 21.34 16.37 -20.03
C GLU A 10 19.83 16.44 -20.32
N ILE A 11 18.98 16.08 -19.36
CA ILE A 11 17.53 16.20 -19.52
C ILE A 11 17.14 17.65 -19.80
N LYS A 12 17.73 18.64 -19.09
CA LYS A 12 17.47 20.06 -19.33
C LYS A 12 17.90 20.52 -20.72
N GLU A 13 19.09 20.09 -21.15
CA GLU A 13 19.62 20.42 -22.48
C GLU A 13 18.76 19.85 -23.60
N ILE A 14 18.33 18.59 -23.46
CA ILE A 14 17.42 17.94 -24.40
C ILE A 14 16.07 18.66 -24.42
N CYS A 15 15.51 18.99 -23.26
CA CYS A 15 14.24 19.74 -23.19
C CYS A 15 14.33 21.11 -23.88
N ALA A 16 15.42 21.82 -23.66
CA ALA A 16 15.68 23.10 -24.33
C ALA A 16 15.82 22.93 -25.84
N LYS A 17 16.58 21.90 -26.29
CA LYS A 17 16.79 21.58 -27.71
C LYS A 17 15.49 21.30 -28.45
N TYR A 18 14.56 20.59 -27.82
CA TYR A 18 13.27 20.23 -28.42
C TYR A 18 12.10 21.13 -28.00
N SER A 19 12.38 22.24 -27.31
CA SER A 19 11.39 23.23 -26.86
C SER A 19 10.22 22.61 -26.12
N LEU A 20 10.51 21.64 -25.22
CA LEU A 20 9.46 20.99 -24.42
C LEU A 20 8.90 21.98 -23.38
N GLU A 21 7.59 22.02 -23.25
CA GLU A 21 6.89 22.91 -22.31
C GLU A 21 7.27 22.66 -20.83
N ARG A 22 7.68 21.44 -20.49
CA ARG A 22 8.11 21.06 -19.14
C ARG A 22 9.17 19.97 -19.17
N LEU A 23 9.90 19.85 -18.06
CA LEU A 23 10.77 18.71 -17.85
C LEU A 23 9.95 17.43 -17.63
N PRO A 24 10.32 16.31 -18.28
CA PRO A 24 9.67 15.01 -18.06
C PRO A 24 9.88 14.54 -16.61
N ARG A 25 8.90 13.86 -16.07
CA ARG A 25 9.02 13.20 -14.78
C ARG A 25 9.91 11.97 -14.91
N ASN A 26 10.62 11.61 -13.83
CA ASN A 26 11.45 10.39 -13.82
C ASN A 26 10.64 9.14 -14.22
N SER A 27 9.36 9.06 -13.81
CA SER A 27 8.47 7.95 -14.19
C SER A 27 8.18 7.92 -15.69
N GLU A 28 8.06 9.07 -16.36
CA GLU A 28 7.84 9.14 -17.81
C GLU A 28 9.07 8.67 -18.57
N ILE A 29 10.27 9.02 -18.08
CA ILE A 29 11.54 8.55 -18.65
C ILE A 29 11.68 7.03 -18.48
N LEU A 30 11.39 6.53 -17.27
CA LEU A 30 11.47 5.10 -16.98
C LEU A 30 10.44 4.28 -17.78
N SER A 31 9.22 4.78 -17.97
CA SER A 31 8.18 4.08 -18.76
C SER A 31 8.49 4.02 -20.26
N SER A 32 9.31 4.95 -20.76
CA SER A 32 9.74 4.99 -22.18
C SER A 32 11.05 4.23 -22.44
N ALA A 33 11.70 3.73 -21.38
CA ALA A 33 12.97 3.02 -21.49
C ALA A 33 12.77 1.56 -21.92
N THR A 34 13.72 1.01 -22.69
CA THR A 34 13.80 -0.44 -22.93
C THR A 34 14.16 -1.17 -21.64
N GLU A 35 14.00 -2.49 -21.56
CA GLU A 35 14.34 -3.28 -20.37
C GLU A 35 15.81 -3.08 -19.92
N GLU A 36 16.73 -3.04 -20.88
CA GLU A 36 18.14 -2.81 -20.60
C GLU A 36 18.39 -1.39 -20.05
N GLN A 37 17.78 -0.38 -20.67
CA GLN A 37 17.86 1.00 -20.22
C GLN A 37 17.18 1.19 -18.85
N PHE A 38 16.04 0.55 -18.63
CA PHE A 38 15.33 0.60 -17.36
C PHE A 38 16.21 0.11 -16.22
N SER A 39 16.88 -1.02 -16.37
CA SER A 39 17.76 -1.58 -15.33
C SER A 39 18.91 -0.62 -14.93
N LYS A 40 19.45 0.14 -15.89
CA LYS A 40 20.51 1.13 -15.65
C LYS A 40 19.94 2.42 -15.04
N LEU A 41 18.86 2.95 -15.61
CA LEU A 41 18.27 4.22 -15.22
C LEU A 41 17.51 4.14 -13.88
N GLN A 42 16.93 2.99 -13.56
CA GLN A 42 16.15 2.78 -12.34
C GLN A 42 16.93 3.23 -11.10
N LYS A 43 18.19 2.82 -10.96
CA LYS A 43 19.03 3.15 -9.80
C LYS A 43 19.29 4.65 -9.66
N ILE A 44 19.37 5.36 -10.78
CA ILE A 44 19.70 6.79 -10.84
C ILE A 44 18.45 7.66 -10.70
N LEU A 45 17.36 7.28 -11.37
CA LEU A 45 16.10 8.00 -11.41
C LEU A 45 15.13 7.62 -10.30
N LEU A 46 15.48 6.61 -9.48
CA LEU A 46 14.65 6.16 -8.35
C LEU A 46 14.19 7.33 -7.49
N LYS A 47 12.87 7.44 -7.33
CA LYS A 47 12.24 8.47 -6.50
C LYS A 47 12.07 7.96 -5.07
N LYS A 48 12.54 8.71 -4.09
CA LYS A 48 12.46 8.36 -2.64
C LYS A 48 13.12 6.99 -2.33
N PRO A 49 14.42 6.79 -2.60
CA PRO A 49 15.11 5.49 -2.45
C PRO A 49 14.98 4.88 -1.05
N VAL A 50 14.79 5.70 -0.01
CA VAL A 50 14.62 5.24 1.38
C VAL A 50 13.41 4.33 1.55
N LYS A 51 12.35 4.48 0.70
CA LYS A 51 11.13 3.67 0.82
C LYS A 51 11.31 2.18 0.57
N SER A 52 12.33 1.79 -0.17
CA SER A 52 12.64 0.39 -0.47
C SER A 52 14.09 0.02 -0.13
N ALA A 53 14.78 0.85 0.65
CA ALA A 53 16.18 0.63 1.04
C ALA A 53 16.38 -0.64 1.87
N SER A 54 15.35 -1.06 2.62
CA SER A 54 15.34 -2.33 3.37
C SER A 54 15.16 -3.56 2.48
N GLY A 55 14.88 -3.39 1.19
CA GLY A 55 14.46 -4.48 0.30
C GLY A 55 13.00 -4.90 0.45
N VAL A 56 12.24 -4.25 1.33
CA VAL A 56 10.80 -4.46 1.50
C VAL A 56 10.07 -3.15 1.22
N THR A 57 8.99 -3.23 0.47
CA THR A 57 8.17 -2.07 0.12
C THR A 57 6.84 -2.12 0.86
N VAL A 58 6.50 -1.07 1.61
CA VAL A 58 5.27 -0.99 2.38
C VAL A 58 4.12 -0.50 1.52
N ILE A 59 3.00 -1.21 1.54
CA ILE A 59 1.72 -0.83 0.94
C ILE A 59 0.67 -0.74 2.03
N ALA A 60 0.20 0.48 2.31
CA ALA A 60 -0.93 0.71 3.18
C ALA A 60 -2.22 0.77 2.35
N ILE A 61 -3.23 0.05 2.79
CA ILE A 61 -4.58 0.01 2.22
C ILE A 61 -5.62 0.22 3.31
N MET A 62 -6.82 0.59 2.91
CA MET A 62 -7.87 0.99 3.82
C MET A 62 -9.18 0.28 3.45
N PRO A 63 -9.86 -0.38 4.40
CA PRO A 63 -11.19 -0.93 4.19
C PRO A 63 -12.22 0.20 4.16
N LYS A 64 -13.43 -0.10 3.68
CA LYS A 64 -14.54 0.86 3.69
C LYS A 64 -14.84 1.35 5.11
N PRO A 65 -15.37 2.57 5.25
CA PRO A 65 -15.75 3.11 6.55
C PRO A 65 -16.73 2.20 7.27
N PHE A 66 -16.47 1.96 8.55
CA PHE A 66 -17.33 1.18 9.44
C PHE A 66 -17.45 1.88 10.79
N ALA A 67 -18.63 1.87 11.37
CA ALA A 67 -18.84 2.46 12.69
C ALA A 67 -18.04 1.69 13.75
N CYS A 68 -17.39 2.40 14.67
CA CYS A 68 -16.74 1.75 15.80
C CYS A 68 -17.77 1.17 16.77
N PRO A 69 -17.49 0.01 17.40
CA PRO A 69 -18.43 -0.66 18.30
C PRO A 69 -18.76 0.12 19.57
N HIS A 70 -17.90 1.06 19.97
CA HIS A 70 -18.08 1.93 21.14
C HIS A 70 -18.58 3.34 20.78
N GLY A 71 -18.99 3.55 19.50
CA GLY A 71 -19.37 4.86 19.02
C GLY A 71 -18.17 5.75 18.63
N ARG A 72 -18.43 7.04 18.47
CA ARG A 72 -17.40 8.01 18.06
C ARG A 72 -16.67 8.58 19.26
N CYS A 73 -15.36 8.47 19.26
CA CYS A 73 -14.52 9.16 20.25
C CYS A 73 -14.53 10.66 20.04
N THR A 74 -14.43 11.44 21.13
CA THR A 74 -14.44 12.90 21.12
C THR A 74 -13.35 13.50 20.22
N PHE A 75 -12.22 12.82 20.12
CA PHE A 75 -11.05 13.25 19.33
C PHE A 75 -11.00 12.60 17.93
N CYS A 76 -11.97 11.78 17.56
CA CYS A 76 -11.98 11.13 16.24
C CYS A 76 -12.37 12.13 15.14
N PRO A 77 -11.47 12.44 14.18
CA PRO A 77 -11.72 13.48 13.19
C PRO A 77 -12.67 13.04 12.06
N GLY A 78 -12.75 11.73 11.79
CA GLY A 78 -13.56 11.15 10.72
C GLY A 78 -14.62 10.19 11.22
N GLY A 79 -15.16 9.40 10.30
CA GLY A 79 -16.17 8.39 10.57
C GLY A 79 -17.12 8.18 9.41
N VAL A 80 -18.04 7.23 9.54
CA VAL A 80 -19.00 6.82 8.50
C VAL A 80 -19.81 8.02 7.98
N GLU A 81 -20.14 8.97 8.86
CA GLU A 81 -20.93 10.17 8.53
C GLU A 81 -20.29 11.07 7.47
N VAL A 82 -18.95 11.03 7.38
CA VAL A 82 -18.15 11.78 6.40
C VAL A 82 -17.45 10.87 5.40
N ASN A 83 -17.93 9.64 5.27
CA ASN A 83 -17.40 8.62 4.36
C ASN A 83 -15.88 8.39 4.49
N THR A 84 -15.37 8.47 5.72
CA THR A 84 -13.96 8.15 6.03
C THR A 84 -13.91 7.12 7.15
N PRO A 85 -12.92 6.24 7.17
CA PRO A 85 -12.67 5.40 8.33
C PRO A 85 -12.39 6.24 9.57
N ASN A 86 -12.76 5.72 10.74
CA ASN A 86 -12.46 6.39 12.01
C ASN A 86 -10.95 6.61 12.15
N SER A 87 -10.56 7.65 12.88
CA SER A 87 -9.19 8.12 13.08
C SER A 87 -8.54 8.82 11.87
N TYR A 88 -9.24 8.94 10.74
CA TYR A 88 -8.74 9.58 9.53
C TYR A 88 -9.63 10.77 9.13
N THR A 89 -8.99 11.82 8.58
CA THR A 89 -9.69 13.07 8.20
C THR A 89 -10.25 13.06 6.77
N GLY A 90 -9.86 12.06 5.95
CA GLY A 90 -10.14 12.05 4.53
C GLY A 90 -9.09 12.76 3.67
N LYS A 91 -8.08 13.39 4.28
CA LYS A 91 -7.01 14.16 3.57
C LYS A 91 -5.68 13.43 3.51
N GLU A 92 -5.53 12.35 4.23
CA GLU A 92 -4.32 11.54 4.22
C GLU A 92 -4.16 10.83 2.87
N PRO A 93 -2.92 10.68 2.36
CA PRO A 93 -2.69 10.05 1.06
C PRO A 93 -3.27 8.63 0.94
N VAL A 94 -3.31 7.87 2.02
CA VAL A 94 -3.91 6.53 2.02
C VAL A 94 -5.44 6.60 1.91
N THR A 95 -6.08 7.54 2.64
CA THR A 95 -7.53 7.73 2.60
C THR A 95 -7.99 8.24 1.24
N LEU A 96 -7.30 9.25 0.67
CA LEU A 96 -7.59 9.75 -0.68
C LEU A 96 -7.47 8.63 -1.71
N SER A 97 -6.41 7.83 -1.64
CA SER A 97 -6.25 6.67 -2.52
C SER A 97 -7.37 5.64 -2.34
N ALA A 98 -7.81 5.39 -1.12
CA ALA A 98 -8.90 4.44 -0.86
C ALA A 98 -10.25 4.96 -1.39
N ILE A 99 -10.57 6.23 -1.19
CA ILE A 99 -11.76 6.88 -1.74
C ILE A 99 -11.78 6.82 -3.28
N GLU A 100 -10.66 7.17 -3.93
CA GLU A 100 -10.51 7.11 -5.39
C GLU A 100 -10.67 5.69 -5.97
N ASN A 101 -10.52 4.67 -5.14
CA ASN A 101 -10.64 3.26 -5.51
C ASN A 101 -11.85 2.57 -4.87
N ASP A 102 -12.86 3.32 -4.43
CA ASP A 102 -14.08 2.81 -3.79
C ASP A 102 -13.80 1.81 -2.64
N TYR A 103 -12.67 1.98 -1.96
CA TYR A 103 -12.18 1.08 -0.91
C TYR A 103 -11.96 -0.38 -1.35
N GLU A 104 -11.92 -0.63 -2.67
CA GLU A 104 -11.68 -1.98 -3.21
C GLU A 104 -10.22 -2.38 -3.04
N PRO A 105 -9.90 -3.44 -2.26
CA PRO A 105 -8.54 -3.78 -1.90
C PRO A 105 -7.67 -4.16 -3.11
N GLU A 106 -8.25 -4.88 -4.07
CA GLU A 106 -7.56 -5.30 -5.28
C GLU A 106 -7.09 -4.09 -6.10
N ILE A 107 -7.95 -3.09 -6.25
CA ILE A 107 -7.65 -1.89 -7.03
C ILE A 107 -6.60 -1.04 -6.31
N GLN A 108 -6.74 -0.85 -4.99
CA GLN A 108 -5.79 -0.12 -4.17
C GLN A 108 -4.38 -0.71 -4.30
N ILE A 109 -4.25 -2.05 -4.20
CA ILE A 109 -2.96 -2.74 -4.28
C ILE A 109 -2.37 -2.63 -5.68
N LYS A 110 -3.13 -2.94 -6.73
CA LYS A 110 -2.66 -2.89 -8.13
C LYS A 110 -2.13 -1.51 -8.48
N ARG A 111 -2.91 -0.46 -8.24
CA ARG A 111 -2.49 0.93 -8.50
C ARG A 111 -1.25 1.31 -7.70
N LYS A 112 -1.14 0.82 -6.46
CA LYS A 112 0.03 1.10 -5.63
C LYS A 112 1.29 0.41 -6.15
N ILE A 113 1.18 -0.84 -6.58
CA ILE A 113 2.27 -1.58 -7.21
C ILE A 113 2.71 -0.88 -8.50
N GLU A 114 1.78 -0.51 -9.38
CA GLU A 114 2.06 0.22 -10.62
C GLU A 114 2.78 1.55 -10.33
N GLN A 115 2.30 2.30 -9.34
CA GLN A 115 2.95 3.55 -8.93
C GLN A 115 4.38 3.34 -8.43
N LEU A 116 4.61 2.27 -7.66
CA LEU A 116 5.94 1.94 -7.14
C LEU A 116 6.90 1.57 -8.28
N ILE A 117 6.47 0.74 -9.21
CA ILE A 117 7.24 0.37 -10.40
C ILE A 117 7.54 1.62 -11.24
N ALA A 118 6.54 2.48 -11.49
CA ALA A 118 6.72 3.72 -12.23
C ALA A 118 7.72 4.70 -11.55
N PHE A 119 7.89 4.61 -10.23
CA PHE A 119 8.88 5.37 -9.48
C PHE A 119 10.26 4.70 -9.42
N GLY A 120 10.42 3.52 -10.04
CA GLY A 120 11.65 2.76 -10.10
C GLY A 120 11.88 1.84 -8.90
N HIS A 121 10.86 1.59 -8.07
CA HIS A 121 10.96 0.59 -6.99
C HIS A 121 10.75 -0.83 -7.53
N ASP A 122 11.35 -1.80 -6.86
CA ASP A 122 11.11 -3.23 -7.10
C ASP A 122 10.22 -3.78 -5.98
N PRO A 123 8.91 -4.01 -6.23
CA PRO A 123 7.98 -4.48 -5.22
C PRO A 123 7.94 -6.00 -5.07
N THR A 124 9.04 -6.71 -5.26
CA THR A 124 9.10 -8.18 -5.12
C THR A 124 8.87 -8.67 -3.70
N LYS A 125 9.18 -7.83 -2.70
CA LYS A 125 8.86 -8.07 -1.29
C LYS A 125 8.02 -6.93 -0.75
N LEU A 126 6.81 -7.26 -0.34
CA LEU A 126 5.84 -6.30 0.17
C LEU A 126 5.58 -6.51 1.65
N GLU A 127 5.35 -5.43 2.36
CA GLU A 127 4.67 -5.43 3.65
C GLU A 127 3.31 -4.78 3.46
N LEU A 128 2.24 -5.54 3.69
CA LEU A 128 0.87 -5.06 3.64
C LEU A 128 0.49 -4.50 5.00
N VAL A 129 -0.10 -3.29 5.01
CA VAL A 129 -0.61 -2.66 6.22
C VAL A 129 -2.08 -2.30 6.01
N ILE A 130 -2.96 -2.90 6.80
CA ILE A 130 -4.38 -2.51 6.85
C ILE A 130 -4.52 -1.41 7.90
N VAL A 131 -4.91 -0.23 7.43
CA VAL A 131 -5.12 0.96 8.25
C VAL A 131 -6.59 1.39 8.23
N GLY A 132 -7.05 2.02 9.28
CA GLY A 132 -8.38 2.62 9.34
C GLY A 132 -9.38 1.94 10.25
N GLY A 133 -9.69 2.59 11.34
CA GLY A 133 -10.71 2.17 12.30
C GLY A 133 -10.34 0.88 13.04
N THR A 134 -11.35 0.05 13.26
CA THR A 134 -11.19 -1.25 13.92
C THR A 134 -11.55 -2.35 12.92
N PHE A 135 -10.60 -2.75 12.09
CA PHE A 135 -10.81 -3.75 11.04
C PHE A 135 -11.42 -5.06 11.60
N LEU A 136 -10.93 -5.52 12.75
CA LEU A 136 -11.38 -6.75 13.41
C LEU A 136 -12.81 -6.70 13.99
N PHE A 137 -13.47 -5.55 13.93
CA PHE A 137 -14.90 -5.42 14.28
C PHE A 137 -15.84 -5.63 13.08
N MET A 138 -15.30 -5.51 11.86
CA MET A 138 -16.10 -5.72 10.66
C MET A 138 -16.62 -7.17 10.59
N PRO A 139 -17.69 -7.46 9.80
CA PRO A 139 -18.15 -8.82 9.60
C PRO A 139 -17.03 -9.76 9.13
N ASP A 140 -16.98 -10.99 9.67
CA ASP A 140 -15.90 -11.96 9.37
C ASP A 140 -15.78 -12.24 7.87
N ASP A 141 -16.88 -12.43 7.17
CA ASP A 141 -16.90 -12.62 5.73
C ASP A 141 -16.27 -11.45 4.97
N TYR A 142 -16.53 -10.21 5.43
CA TYR A 142 -15.90 -9.03 4.83
C TYR A 142 -14.40 -9.03 5.07
N GLN A 143 -13.96 -9.30 6.31
CA GLN A 143 -12.54 -9.35 6.66
C GLN A 143 -11.81 -10.39 5.81
N ARG A 144 -12.33 -11.64 5.74
CA ARG A 144 -11.74 -12.74 4.97
C ARG A 144 -11.68 -12.42 3.48
N ASN A 145 -12.76 -11.90 2.91
CA ASN A 145 -12.81 -11.52 1.50
C ASN A 145 -11.88 -10.36 1.18
N PHE A 146 -11.79 -9.36 2.06
CA PHE A 146 -10.88 -8.23 1.91
C PHE A 146 -9.42 -8.70 1.86
N ILE A 147 -9.00 -9.53 2.82
CA ILE A 147 -7.64 -10.04 2.92
C ILE A 147 -7.32 -11.00 1.75
N LYS A 148 -8.26 -11.89 1.41
CA LYS A 148 -8.11 -12.74 0.23
C LYS A 148 -7.89 -11.92 -1.04
N SER A 149 -8.68 -10.86 -1.24
CA SER A 149 -8.53 -9.96 -2.40
C SER A 149 -7.18 -9.24 -2.41
N CYS A 150 -6.61 -8.94 -1.24
CA CYS A 150 -5.26 -8.40 -1.13
C CYS A 150 -4.21 -9.39 -1.64
N TYR A 151 -4.26 -10.63 -1.16
CA TYR A 151 -3.34 -11.69 -1.62
C TYR A 151 -3.52 -11.99 -3.11
N ASP A 152 -4.76 -12.09 -3.60
CA ASP A 152 -5.06 -12.30 -5.02
C ASP A 152 -4.46 -11.19 -5.90
N ALA A 153 -4.56 -9.94 -5.46
CA ALA A 153 -3.98 -8.80 -6.18
C ALA A 153 -2.44 -8.89 -6.25
N ILE A 154 -1.80 -9.30 -5.15
CA ILE A 154 -0.34 -9.49 -5.11
C ILE A 154 0.08 -10.70 -5.94
N ASN A 155 -0.69 -11.79 -5.91
CA ASN A 155 -0.43 -13.01 -6.67
C ASN A 155 -0.64 -12.81 -8.18
N GLY A 156 -1.51 -11.87 -8.56
CA GLY A 156 -1.88 -11.60 -9.95
C GLY A 156 -2.98 -12.49 -10.51
N PHE A 157 -3.62 -13.31 -9.68
CA PHE A 157 -4.74 -14.19 -10.06
C PHE A 157 -5.69 -14.44 -8.89
N LYS A 158 -6.89 -14.93 -9.16
CA LYS A 158 -7.90 -15.27 -8.16
C LYS A 158 -7.68 -16.66 -7.60
N SER A 159 -7.69 -16.79 -6.29
CA SER A 159 -7.63 -18.05 -5.54
C SER A 159 -9.03 -18.50 -5.12
N ASN A 160 -9.21 -19.79 -4.79
CA ASN A 160 -10.50 -20.32 -4.37
C ASN A 160 -10.84 -19.94 -2.92
N SER A 161 -9.83 -19.87 -2.05
CA SER A 161 -9.97 -19.57 -0.62
C SER A 161 -8.87 -18.62 -0.15
N LEU A 162 -9.00 -18.11 1.07
CA LEU A 162 -7.94 -17.32 1.72
C LEU A 162 -6.68 -18.17 1.93
N GLU A 163 -6.84 -19.42 2.31
CA GLU A 163 -5.72 -20.35 2.51
C GLU A 163 -4.95 -20.59 1.20
N ASP A 164 -5.69 -20.82 0.09
CA ASP A 164 -5.08 -20.94 -1.23
C ASP A 164 -4.32 -19.66 -1.60
N ALA A 165 -4.91 -18.50 -1.33
CA ALA A 165 -4.31 -17.21 -1.64
C ALA A 165 -2.98 -17.00 -0.88
N LYS A 166 -2.94 -17.34 0.42
CA LYS A 166 -1.73 -17.29 1.25
C LYS A 166 -0.67 -18.27 0.74
N THR A 167 -1.04 -19.54 0.53
CA THR A 167 -0.14 -20.59 0.05
C THR A 167 0.47 -20.25 -1.31
N ASN A 168 -0.34 -19.71 -2.22
CA ASN A 168 0.13 -19.27 -3.53
C ASN A 168 1.13 -18.11 -3.41
N ASN A 169 0.91 -17.21 -2.43
CA ASN A 169 1.80 -16.06 -2.22
C ASN A 169 3.20 -16.44 -1.74
N GLU A 170 3.37 -17.56 -1.06
CA GLU A 170 4.69 -18.06 -0.63
C GLU A 170 5.64 -18.30 -1.80
N LYS A 171 5.09 -18.63 -2.99
CA LYS A 171 5.84 -18.96 -4.22
C LYS A 171 5.68 -17.91 -5.31
N ALA A 172 4.92 -16.84 -5.05
CA ALA A 172 4.66 -15.78 -6.01
C ALA A 172 5.92 -14.96 -6.31
N LYS A 173 5.97 -14.32 -7.48
CA LYS A 173 7.03 -13.37 -7.84
C LYS A 173 7.06 -12.16 -6.90
N MET A 174 5.88 -11.64 -6.57
CA MET A 174 5.70 -10.63 -5.51
C MET A 174 5.17 -11.33 -4.27
N ARG A 175 5.82 -11.14 -3.13
CA ARG A 175 5.46 -11.80 -1.89
C ARG A 175 5.14 -10.81 -0.79
N ASN A 176 4.04 -11.03 -0.13
CA ASN A 176 3.74 -10.34 1.13
C ASN A 176 4.57 -11.00 2.24
N VAL A 177 5.67 -10.37 2.64
CA VAL A 177 6.60 -10.88 3.65
C VAL A 177 6.33 -10.33 5.04
N GLY A 178 5.43 -9.36 5.15
CA GLY A 178 4.97 -8.77 6.39
C GLY A 178 3.51 -8.33 6.25
N PHE A 179 2.71 -8.59 7.27
CA PHE A 179 1.31 -8.19 7.29
C PHE A 179 0.97 -7.53 8.62
N THR A 180 0.59 -6.28 8.57
CA THR A 180 0.28 -5.44 9.72
C THR A 180 -1.20 -5.08 9.73
N ILE A 181 -1.83 -5.18 10.90
CA ILE A 181 -3.20 -4.70 11.13
C ILE A 181 -3.16 -3.65 12.24
N GLU A 182 -3.70 -2.46 11.96
CA GLU A 182 -4.00 -1.47 12.99
C GLU A 182 -5.25 -1.89 13.77
N THR A 183 -5.19 -1.79 15.09
CA THR A 183 -6.32 -2.08 15.97
C THR A 183 -6.26 -1.26 17.25
N LYS A 184 -7.17 -1.51 18.18
CA LYS A 184 -7.22 -0.90 19.51
C LYS A 184 -7.20 -1.99 20.60
N PRO A 185 -6.87 -1.66 21.88
CA PRO A 185 -6.63 -2.67 22.92
C PRO A 185 -7.77 -3.66 23.11
N ASP A 186 -9.02 -3.23 23.08
CA ASP A 186 -10.20 -4.08 23.26
C ASP A 186 -10.46 -5.03 22.06
N TYR A 187 -9.81 -4.78 20.91
CA TYR A 187 -9.77 -5.67 19.74
C TYR A 187 -8.39 -6.30 19.52
N CYS A 188 -7.62 -6.45 20.60
CA CYS A 188 -6.35 -7.21 20.63
C CYS A 188 -6.32 -8.23 21.76
N GLN A 189 -7.48 -8.84 22.09
CA GLN A 189 -7.60 -9.97 23.01
C GLN A 189 -7.26 -11.28 22.30
N GLN A 190 -7.12 -12.39 23.04
CA GLN A 190 -6.72 -13.69 22.50
C GLN A 190 -7.46 -14.08 21.21
N LYS A 191 -8.79 -14.03 21.23
CA LYS A 191 -9.62 -14.36 20.06
C LYS A 191 -9.28 -13.53 18.82
N HIS A 192 -8.91 -12.26 18.99
CA HIS A 192 -8.55 -11.37 17.89
C HIS A 192 -7.15 -11.68 17.39
N VAL A 193 -6.24 -12.06 18.28
CA VAL A 193 -4.89 -12.52 17.92
C VAL A 193 -4.97 -13.81 17.11
N ASP A 194 -5.82 -14.76 17.52
CA ASP A 194 -6.03 -16.01 16.80
C ASP A 194 -6.58 -15.76 15.39
N MET A 195 -7.55 -14.82 15.24
CA MET A 195 -8.05 -14.38 13.93
C MET A 195 -6.95 -13.75 13.09
N MET A 196 -6.13 -12.87 13.67
CA MET A 196 -5.03 -12.22 12.96
C MET A 196 -3.99 -13.24 12.48
N LEU A 197 -3.68 -14.24 13.29
CA LEU A 197 -2.78 -15.33 12.90
C LEU A 197 -3.35 -16.15 11.74
N ASP A 198 -4.65 -16.45 11.77
CA ASP A 198 -5.35 -17.12 10.67
C ASP A 198 -5.27 -16.28 9.36
N TYR A 199 -5.32 -14.95 9.45
CA TYR A 199 -5.14 -14.06 8.32
C TYR A 199 -3.69 -13.96 7.80
N GLY A 200 -2.71 -14.49 8.55
CA GLY A 200 -1.28 -14.40 8.23
C GLY A 200 -0.64 -13.09 8.70
N THR A 201 -1.25 -12.43 9.68
CA THR A 201 -0.71 -11.19 10.27
C THR A 201 0.60 -11.48 11.01
N THR A 202 1.60 -10.65 10.78
CA THR A 202 2.93 -10.76 11.41
C THR A 202 3.22 -9.63 12.39
N ARG A 203 2.44 -8.55 12.35
CA ARG A 203 2.59 -7.38 13.22
C ARG A 203 1.23 -6.76 13.52
N VAL A 204 1.08 -6.27 14.73
CA VAL A 204 -0.10 -5.51 15.18
C VAL A 204 0.35 -4.12 15.60
N GLU A 205 -0.38 -3.09 15.15
CA GLU A 205 -0.22 -1.72 15.61
C GLU A 205 -1.40 -1.35 16.50
N ILE A 206 -1.13 -1.16 17.80
CA ILE A 206 -2.18 -0.93 18.79
C ILE A 206 -2.25 0.54 19.14
N GLY A 207 -3.38 1.17 18.80
CA GLY A 207 -3.67 2.55 19.18
C GLY A 207 -4.13 2.65 20.63
N VAL A 208 -3.23 3.00 21.55
CA VAL A 208 -3.53 3.16 22.98
C VAL A 208 -4.28 4.48 23.25
N GLN A 209 -4.03 5.52 22.47
CA GLN A 209 -4.65 6.85 22.46
C GLN A 209 -4.31 7.70 23.69
N SER A 210 -4.58 7.22 24.89
CA SER A 210 -4.23 7.86 26.18
C SER A 210 -4.08 6.81 27.27
N LEU A 211 -3.31 7.15 28.28
CA LEU A 211 -3.16 6.39 29.53
C LEU A 211 -4.04 6.98 30.62
#